data_fd394df5096ae4e421cf2c480d74eac3
#
_entry.id   fd394df5096ae4e421cf2c480d74eac3
#
_cell.length_a   1.000
_cell.length_b   1.000
_cell.length_c   1.000
_cell.angle_alpha   90.00
_cell.angle_beta   90.00
_cell.angle_gamma   90.00
#
_symmetry.space_group_name_H-M   'P 1'
#
loop_
_entity.id
_entity.type
_entity.pdbx_description
1 polymer ?
#
loop_
_entity_poly.entity_id
_entity_poly.type
_entity_poly.pdbx_seq_one_letter_code
_entity_poly.pdbx_strand_id
1 'polypeptide(L)'
;MTLRSHLLIFVLLAVLIVAFCVYRFVYLQPSQSRNWSPDLATLAHAEIEGDKVTVYNIRNFAYQTETEYTPRYYNKSFDLERIKKVYYAVVPFGSVPGIAHTFVSFEFEEDQFLAISIEVRKQVGEDYSIPRGLVKPYEL
;
A
#
# COMPACT_ATOMS: atom_id res chain seq x y z
N MET A 1 -8.47 -15.12 44.27
CA MET A 1 -7.17 -14.75 43.71
C MET A 1 -6.51 -13.75 44.64
N THR A 2 -5.23 -13.90 44.97
CA THR A 2 -4.52 -13.01 45.87
C THR A 2 -3.98 -11.78 45.11
N LEU A 3 -3.72 -10.67 45.83
CA LEU A 3 -3.13 -9.45 45.23
C LEU A 3 -1.84 -9.78 44.48
N ARG A 4 -1.05 -10.74 44.98
CA ARG A 4 0.20 -11.21 44.32
C ARG A 4 -0.07 -11.87 42.97
N SER A 5 -1.18 -12.62 42.84
CA SER A 5 -1.53 -13.26 41.56
C SER A 5 -1.91 -12.19 40.49
N HIS A 6 -2.65 -11.15 40.88
CA HIS A 6 -2.98 -10.05 39.97
C HIS A 6 -1.74 -9.29 39.51
N LEU A 7 -0.81 -9.01 40.44
CA LEU A 7 0.44 -8.33 40.12
C LEU A 7 1.31 -9.17 39.15
N LEU A 8 1.41 -10.48 39.38
CA LEU A 8 2.16 -11.36 38.46
C LEU A 8 1.55 -11.41 37.06
N ILE A 9 0.23 -11.47 36.95
CA ILE A 9 -0.47 -11.45 35.67
C ILE A 9 -0.22 -10.10 34.96
N PHE A 10 -0.31 -8.99 35.68
CA PHE A 10 -0.06 -7.67 35.11
C PHE A 10 1.38 -7.54 34.58
N VAL A 11 2.37 -7.97 35.35
CA VAL A 11 3.78 -7.96 34.93
C VAL A 11 3.99 -8.82 33.70
N LEU A 12 3.40 -10.02 33.66
CA LEU A 12 3.50 -10.90 32.50
C LEU A 12 2.90 -10.27 31.25
N LEU A 13 1.72 -9.67 31.35
CA LEU A 13 1.08 -8.96 30.24
C LEU A 13 1.94 -7.78 29.76
N ALA A 14 2.50 -6.99 30.68
CA ALA A 14 3.37 -5.91 30.33
C ALA A 14 4.63 -6.37 29.57
N VAL A 15 5.25 -7.47 30.02
CA VAL A 15 6.40 -8.08 29.33
C VAL A 15 6.01 -8.57 27.93
N LEU A 16 4.86 -9.22 27.78
CA LEU A 16 4.38 -9.68 26.46
C LEU A 16 4.09 -8.51 25.51
N ILE A 17 3.51 -7.42 26.01
CA ILE A 17 3.28 -6.19 25.22
C ILE A 17 4.60 -5.58 24.78
N VAL A 18 5.57 -5.44 25.70
CA VAL A 18 6.89 -4.91 25.37
C VAL A 18 7.60 -5.80 24.35
N ALA A 19 7.59 -7.11 24.55
CA ALA A 19 8.17 -8.06 23.59
C ALA A 19 7.52 -7.96 22.20
N PHE A 20 6.19 -7.84 22.15
CA PHE A 20 5.46 -7.63 20.91
C PHE A 20 5.83 -6.30 20.23
N CYS A 21 5.92 -5.21 21.00
CA CYS A 21 6.35 -3.91 20.49
C CYS A 21 7.78 -3.95 19.95
N VAL A 22 8.70 -4.55 20.67
CA VAL A 22 10.09 -4.73 20.21
C VAL A 22 10.13 -5.54 18.92
N TYR A 23 9.43 -6.68 18.88
CA TYR A 23 9.33 -7.49 17.66
C TYR A 23 8.75 -6.67 16.50
N ARG A 24 7.66 -5.94 16.73
CA ARG A 24 6.95 -5.15 15.71
C ARG A 24 7.78 -3.99 15.18
N PHE A 25 8.46 -3.25 16.05
CA PHE A 25 9.14 -2.00 15.68
C PHE A 25 10.64 -2.15 15.43
N VAL A 26 11.26 -3.23 15.86
CA VAL A 26 12.70 -3.48 15.66
C VAL A 26 12.95 -4.54 14.59
N TYR A 27 12.26 -5.67 14.65
CA TYR A 27 12.52 -6.78 13.74
C TYR A 27 11.68 -6.74 12.45
N LEU A 28 10.47 -6.19 12.51
CA LEU A 28 9.60 -6.09 11.35
C LEU A 28 9.74 -4.73 10.67
N GLN A 29 10.92 -4.40 10.17
CA GLN A 29 11.16 -3.16 9.43
C GLN A 29 10.74 -3.30 7.96
N PRO A 30 10.21 -2.23 7.35
CA PRO A 30 9.99 -2.16 5.91
C PRO A 30 11.30 -2.40 5.15
N SER A 31 11.23 -3.04 4.00
CA SER A 31 12.40 -3.32 3.16
C SER A 31 12.05 -3.24 1.68
N GLN A 32 12.86 -2.53 0.91
CA GLN A 32 12.69 -2.46 -0.55
C GLN A 32 13.29 -3.68 -1.29
N SER A 33 14.05 -4.54 -0.60
CA SER A 33 14.84 -5.62 -1.19
C SER A 33 14.21 -7.03 -1.07
N ARG A 34 12.89 -7.12 -0.85
CA ARG A 34 12.20 -8.43 -0.82
C ARG A 34 11.87 -8.93 -2.22
N ASN A 35 11.54 -10.22 -2.32
CA ASN A 35 11.09 -10.83 -3.58
C ASN A 35 9.63 -10.45 -3.87
N TRP A 36 9.43 -9.21 -4.32
CA TRP A 36 8.12 -8.66 -4.58
C TRP A 36 7.41 -9.35 -5.75
N SER A 37 6.10 -9.47 -5.65
CA SER A 37 5.24 -9.89 -6.76
C SER A 37 5.47 -8.97 -7.98
N PRO A 38 5.55 -9.50 -9.20
CA PRO A 38 5.92 -8.72 -10.40
C PRO A 38 5.05 -7.49 -10.66
N ASP A 39 3.78 -7.54 -10.25
CA ASP A 39 2.83 -6.43 -10.35
C ASP A 39 3.11 -5.29 -9.35
N LEU A 40 3.92 -5.55 -8.32
CA LEU A 40 4.25 -4.63 -7.24
C LEU A 40 5.75 -4.38 -7.08
N ALA A 41 6.58 -5.02 -7.92
CA ALA A 41 8.03 -4.97 -7.79
C ALA A 41 8.61 -3.60 -8.15
N THR A 42 8.05 -2.94 -9.16
CA THR A 42 8.50 -1.62 -9.62
C THR A 42 7.61 -0.54 -9.05
N LEU A 43 8.17 0.36 -8.24
CA LEU A 43 7.44 1.48 -7.66
C LEU A 43 7.44 2.68 -8.61
N ALA A 44 6.30 3.34 -8.68
CA ALA A 44 6.22 4.67 -9.23
C ALA A 44 6.87 5.68 -8.26
N HIS A 45 7.49 6.72 -8.81
CA HIS A 45 7.99 7.86 -8.05
C HIS A 45 7.81 9.14 -8.88
N ALA A 46 7.89 10.29 -8.23
CA ALA A 46 7.70 11.57 -8.90
C ALA A 46 8.81 12.56 -8.55
N GLU A 47 9.17 13.39 -9.53
CA GLU A 47 10.00 14.58 -9.37
C GLU A 47 9.11 15.80 -9.57
N ILE A 48 9.25 16.80 -8.71
CA ILE A 48 8.42 18.01 -8.69
C ILE A 48 9.33 19.22 -8.90
N GLU A 49 9.07 19.96 -9.96
CA GLU A 49 9.78 21.21 -10.30
C GLU A 49 8.75 22.32 -10.54
N GLY A 50 8.49 23.13 -9.50
CA GLY A 50 7.40 24.11 -9.53
C GLY A 50 6.06 23.43 -9.72
N ASP A 51 5.32 23.81 -10.77
CA ASP A 51 4.01 23.23 -11.10
C ASP A 51 4.11 22.00 -12.02
N LYS A 52 5.32 21.63 -12.45
CA LYS A 52 5.56 20.45 -13.28
C LYS A 52 5.87 19.25 -12.41
N VAL A 53 5.11 18.18 -12.55
CA VAL A 53 5.34 16.88 -11.91
C VAL A 53 5.66 15.84 -12.97
N THR A 54 6.84 15.23 -12.89
CA THR A 54 7.22 14.11 -13.74
C THR A 54 7.09 12.83 -12.97
N VAL A 55 6.16 11.96 -13.38
CA VAL A 55 5.93 10.66 -12.75
C VAL A 55 6.61 9.59 -13.57
N TYR A 56 7.44 8.81 -12.90
CA TYR A 56 8.20 7.68 -13.47
C TYR A 56 7.54 6.36 -13.09
N ASN A 57 7.69 5.37 -13.95
CA ASN A 57 7.18 4.02 -13.77
C ASN A 57 5.66 3.96 -13.56
N ILE A 58 4.90 4.79 -14.27
CA ILE A 58 3.45 4.71 -14.29
C ILE A 58 3.07 3.33 -14.84
N ARG A 59 2.35 2.53 -14.05
CA ARG A 59 1.94 1.18 -14.43
C ARG A 59 0.90 1.22 -15.55
N ASN A 60 1.14 0.50 -16.62
CA ASN A 60 0.27 0.35 -17.78
C ASN A 60 0.23 -1.10 -18.27
N PHE A 61 -0.17 -1.98 -17.38
CA PHE A 61 -0.20 -3.41 -17.66
C PHE A 61 -1.37 -3.78 -18.59
N ALA A 62 -1.10 -4.69 -19.50
CA ALA A 62 -2.14 -5.29 -20.33
C ALA A 62 -2.58 -6.61 -19.68
N TYR A 63 -3.76 -6.60 -19.04
CA TYR A 63 -4.32 -7.76 -18.37
C TYR A 63 -5.11 -8.62 -19.35
N GLN A 64 -4.86 -9.93 -19.36
CA GLN A 64 -5.67 -10.95 -20.00
C GLN A 64 -6.64 -11.59 -19.02
N THR A 65 -6.16 -11.83 -17.76
CA THR A 65 -6.93 -12.30 -16.61
C THR A 65 -6.46 -11.56 -15.36
N GLU A 66 -6.98 -11.87 -14.19
CA GLU A 66 -6.51 -11.29 -12.92
C GLU A 66 -5.04 -11.65 -12.59
N THR A 67 -4.55 -12.76 -13.15
CA THR A 67 -3.21 -13.30 -12.86
C THR A 67 -2.28 -13.31 -14.08
N GLU A 68 -2.83 -13.16 -15.28
CA GLU A 68 -2.07 -13.11 -16.53
C GLU A 68 -2.05 -11.70 -17.08
N TYR A 69 -0.89 -11.09 -17.15
CA TYR A 69 -0.68 -9.73 -17.62
C TYR A 69 0.69 -9.55 -18.24
N THR A 70 0.79 -8.58 -19.13
CA THR A 70 2.06 -8.12 -19.69
C THR A 70 2.47 -6.82 -18.99
N PRO A 71 3.57 -6.82 -18.20
CA PRO A 71 4.05 -5.63 -17.54
C PRO A 71 4.48 -4.56 -18.54
N ARG A 72 4.00 -3.34 -18.37
CA ARG A 72 4.44 -2.16 -19.13
C ARG A 72 4.47 -0.97 -18.20
N TYR A 73 5.44 -0.09 -18.40
CA TYR A 73 5.60 1.14 -17.66
C TYR A 73 5.91 2.28 -18.62
N TYR A 74 5.52 3.49 -18.25
CA TYR A 74 5.89 4.69 -18.97
C TYR A 74 6.14 5.84 -18.00
N ASN A 75 6.82 6.89 -18.49
CA ASN A 75 7.06 8.12 -17.73
C ASN A 75 6.27 9.24 -18.39
N LYS A 76 5.73 10.14 -17.56
CA LYS A 76 4.95 11.28 -18.07
C LYS A 76 5.05 12.47 -17.15
N SER A 77 5.16 13.65 -17.74
CA SER A 77 5.06 14.92 -17.02
C SER A 77 3.64 15.47 -17.10
N PHE A 78 3.20 16.03 -16.00
CA PHE A 78 1.92 16.69 -15.82
C PHE A 78 2.15 18.11 -15.33
N ASP A 79 1.26 19.02 -15.68
CA ASP A 79 1.24 20.38 -15.20
C ASP A 79 0.09 20.52 -14.20
N LEU A 80 0.41 20.88 -12.96
CA LEU A 80 -0.57 20.97 -11.87
C LEU A 80 -1.58 22.11 -12.10
N GLU A 81 -1.21 23.17 -12.82
CA GLU A 81 -2.14 24.25 -13.18
C GLU A 81 -3.22 23.79 -14.17
N ARG A 82 -2.99 22.66 -14.86
CA ARG A 82 -3.92 22.09 -15.85
C ARG A 82 -4.85 21.01 -15.27
N ILE A 83 -4.92 20.87 -13.94
CA ILE A 83 -5.87 19.99 -13.28
C ILE A 83 -7.28 20.55 -13.44
N LYS A 84 -8.18 19.79 -14.06
CA LYS A 84 -9.60 20.14 -14.22
C LYS A 84 -10.45 19.66 -13.07
N LYS A 85 -10.21 18.39 -12.64
CA LYS A 85 -11.01 17.74 -11.60
C LYS A 85 -10.17 16.73 -10.82
N VAL A 86 -10.60 16.49 -9.60
CA VAL A 86 -10.08 15.43 -8.74
C VAL A 86 -11.22 14.51 -8.34
N TYR A 87 -11.06 13.22 -8.60
CA TYR A 87 -12.02 12.20 -8.26
C TYR A 87 -11.49 11.38 -7.09
N TYR A 88 -12.35 11.14 -6.11
CA TYR A 88 -12.10 10.17 -5.05
C TYR A 88 -12.94 8.93 -5.34
N ALA A 89 -12.27 7.81 -5.60
CA ALA A 89 -12.92 6.55 -5.92
C ALA A 89 -12.92 5.63 -4.69
N VAL A 90 -14.07 4.98 -4.47
CA VAL A 90 -14.27 3.99 -3.42
C VAL A 90 -14.80 2.72 -4.08
N VAL A 91 -14.00 1.65 -4.02
CA VAL A 91 -14.33 0.35 -4.61
C VAL A 91 -14.50 -0.67 -3.49
N PRO A 92 -15.73 -1.04 -3.09
CA PRO A 92 -15.95 -2.01 -2.03
C PRO A 92 -15.33 -3.38 -2.36
N PHE A 93 -14.74 -4.04 -1.36
CA PHE A 93 -14.25 -5.41 -1.50
C PHE A 93 -15.41 -6.42 -1.40
N GLY A 94 -15.96 -6.81 -2.54
CA GLY A 94 -16.95 -7.88 -2.62
C GLY A 94 -18.05 -7.78 -1.59
N SER A 95 -18.23 -8.84 -0.80
CA SER A 95 -19.29 -8.97 0.21
C SER A 95 -18.87 -8.55 1.63
N VAL A 96 -17.69 -7.97 1.84
CA VAL A 96 -17.21 -7.57 3.18
C VAL A 96 -17.62 -6.14 3.47
N PRO A 97 -18.62 -5.90 4.35
CA PRO A 97 -19.07 -4.56 4.66
C PRO A 97 -17.98 -3.73 5.35
N GLY A 98 -17.88 -2.44 4.98
CA GLY A 98 -16.99 -1.49 5.65
C GLY A 98 -15.53 -1.57 5.21
N ILE A 99 -15.19 -2.40 4.23
CA ILE A 99 -13.85 -2.49 3.64
C ILE A 99 -13.94 -2.13 2.17
N ALA A 100 -13.10 -1.19 1.74
CA ALA A 100 -13.03 -0.74 0.35
C ALA A 100 -11.60 -0.36 -0.02
N HIS A 101 -11.27 -0.55 -1.29
CA HIS A 101 -10.10 0.08 -1.90
C HIS A 101 -10.43 1.53 -2.26
N THR A 102 -9.54 2.44 -1.97
CA THR A 102 -9.73 3.86 -2.28
C THR A 102 -8.53 4.41 -3.04
N PHE A 103 -8.81 5.26 -4.02
CA PHE A 103 -7.76 5.95 -4.75
C PHE A 103 -8.23 7.33 -5.21
N VAL A 104 -7.26 8.16 -5.58
CA VAL A 104 -7.50 9.49 -6.14
C VAL A 104 -7.12 9.50 -7.61
N SER A 105 -7.97 10.08 -8.46
CA SER A 105 -7.67 10.28 -9.88
C SER A 105 -7.75 11.74 -10.23
N PHE A 106 -6.70 12.25 -10.83
CA PHE A 106 -6.58 13.61 -11.35
C PHE A 106 -6.91 13.62 -12.84
N GLU A 107 -7.86 14.45 -13.23
CA GLU A 107 -8.17 14.76 -14.63
C GLU A 107 -7.45 16.04 -15.03
N PHE A 108 -6.64 15.94 -16.04
CA PHE A 108 -5.97 17.08 -16.68
C PHE A 108 -6.66 17.47 -17.99
N GLU A 109 -6.20 18.53 -18.61
CA GLU A 109 -6.63 18.87 -19.96
C GLU A 109 -6.31 17.75 -20.98
N GLU A 110 -6.97 17.80 -22.14
CA GLU A 110 -6.79 16.80 -23.21
C GLU A 110 -7.17 15.36 -22.79
N ASP A 111 -8.14 15.24 -21.87
CA ASP A 111 -8.65 13.96 -21.38
C ASP A 111 -7.55 13.03 -20.81
N GLN A 112 -6.54 13.63 -20.18
CA GLN A 112 -5.46 12.90 -19.53
C GLN A 112 -5.81 12.63 -18.07
N PHE A 113 -5.51 11.43 -17.61
CA PHE A 113 -5.77 11.01 -16.24
C PHE A 113 -4.52 10.45 -15.58
N LEU A 114 -4.37 10.72 -14.28
CA LEU A 114 -3.40 10.08 -13.41
C LEU A 114 -4.11 9.58 -12.15
N ALA A 115 -4.19 8.27 -11.98
CA ALA A 115 -4.71 7.67 -10.76
C ALA A 115 -3.55 7.32 -9.81
N ILE A 116 -3.71 7.68 -8.53
CA ILE A 116 -2.74 7.40 -7.46
C ILE A 116 -3.45 6.57 -6.40
N SER A 117 -2.91 5.39 -6.16
CA SER A 117 -3.42 4.42 -5.19
C SER A 117 -2.31 4.00 -4.24
N ILE A 118 -2.66 3.83 -2.96
CA ILE A 118 -1.76 3.23 -1.99
C ILE A 118 -2.03 1.73 -1.97
N GLU A 119 -1.02 0.96 -2.36
CA GLU A 119 -1.13 -0.48 -2.53
C GLU A 119 -0.32 -1.21 -1.46
N VAL A 120 -0.92 -2.24 -0.89
CA VAL A 120 -0.20 -3.18 -0.04
C VAL A 120 0.63 -4.10 -0.90
N ARG A 121 1.95 -4.08 -0.74
CA ARG A 121 2.89 -4.92 -1.50
C ARG A 121 2.94 -6.33 -0.93
N LYS A 122 2.78 -7.32 -1.79
CA LYS A 122 2.95 -8.74 -1.48
C LYS A 122 4.21 -9.30 -2.16
N GLN A 123 4.82 -10.29 -1.51
CA GLN A 123 5.89 -11.07 -2.11
C GLN A 123 5.33 -12.18 -3.01
N VAL A 124 6.18 -12.73 -3.87
CA VAL A 124 5.82 -13.90 -4.69
C VAL A 124 5.33 -15.04 -3.78
N GLY A 125 4.16 -15.59 -4.07
CA GLY A 125 3.53 -16.66 -3.29
C GLY A 125 2.81 -16.21 -2.01
N GLU A 126 2.66 -14.90 -1.79
CA GLU A 126 1.86 -14.36 -0.70
C GLU A 126 0.45 -13.98 -1.15
N ASP A 127 -0.53 -14.31 -0.30
CA ASP A 127 -1.91 -13.86 -0.45
C ASP A 127 -2.24 -12.76 0.55
N TYR A 128 -3.14 -11.86 0.17
CA TYR A 128 -3.67 -10.86 1.09
C TYR A 128 -4.51 -11.52 2.18
N SER A 129 -4.29 -11.12 3.41
CA SER A 129 -5.02 -11.63 4.57
C SER A 129 -5.16 -10.54 5.62
N ILE A 130 -6.41 -10.17 5.93
CA ILE A 130 -6.72 -9.16 6.96
C ILE A 130 -6.12 -9.53 8.33
N PRO A 131 -6.29 -10.77 8.84
CA PRO A 131 -5.67 -11.15 10.12
C PRO A 131 -4.14 -11.09 10.10
N ARG A 132 -3.51 -11.45 8.98
CA ARG A 132 -2.05 -11.35 8.85
C ARG A 132 -1.58 -9.90 8.80
N GLY A 133 -2.37 -8.99 8.23
CA GLY A 133 -2.08 -7.56 8.20
C GLY A 133 -1.94 -6.92 9.58
N LEU A 134 -2.57 -7.47 10.61
CA LEU A 134 -2.46 -6.98 11.98
C LEU A 134 -1.10 -7.29 12.62
N VAL A 135 -0.45 -8.38 12.22
CA VAL A 135 0.80 -8.87 12.81
C VAL A 135 1.99 -8.80 11.85
N LYS A 136 1.74 -8.76 10.56
CA LYS A 136 2.78 -8.66 9.53
C LYS A 136 2.86 -7.21 9.02
N PRO A 137 4.05 -6.61 8.92
CA PRO A 137 4.20 -5.34 8.23
C PRO A 137 4.04 -5.60 6.74
N TYR A 138 2.92 -5.22 6.19
CA TYR A 138 2.85 -4.99 4.76
C TYR A 138 3.61 -3.69 4.46
N GLU A 139 4.26 -3.65 3.34
CA GLU A 139 4.85 -2.44 2.81
C GLU A 139 3.85 -1.78 1.86
N LEU A 140 3.86 -0.46 1.84
CA LEU A 140 2.99 0.39 1.02
C LEU A 140 3.77 0.96 -0.14
#